data_13fd1fa997b65320d00dcdaf41284e5b
#
_entry.id   13fd1fa997b65320d00dcdaf41284e5b
#
_cell.length_a   1.000
_cell.length_b   1.000
_cell.length_c   1.000
_cell.angle_alpha   90.00
_cell.angle_beta   90.00
_cell.angle_gamma   90.00
#
_symmetry.space_group_name_H-M   'P 1'
#
loop_
_entity.id
_entity.type
_entity.pdbx_description
1 polymer ?
#
loop_
_entity_poly.entity_id
_entity_poly.type
_entity_poly.pdbx_seq_one_letter_code
_entity_poly.pdbx_strand_id
1 'polypeptide(L)'
;CGNMVRLGDYVYATEYGKSLRIIDCNTDRIVATISSAKVYSITMSKDGQLWVSTDKGISRVNTESRQLEEIALPSGISVPAKSSGAWNPDGLCASLQNNVIYWTASGWNPTTIFKYDIDNNEFAKVVDLTNDANKWVMYSTSNLRVDPVTDNLYVSLFKGWGSQDFAVRIYDNKGTQLNEYELTQKNFWFPGMFVFPDVEDPIAGNIDDVTVEENKDVVVDLTDVCSDADNFQAAIVKTVKSVAYAGKVATATVQNGKLVVTGVKKGKTNVTLNFCSNGISTTATVKVVVTQATGITGTQTSADIREIVRYTIDGKRINQPQRGINIVKYSDGTVKKVIVK
;
A
#
# COMPACT_ATOMS: atom_id res chain seq x y z
N CYS A 1 -21.57 2.49 1.68
CA CYS A 1 -20.20 2.11 1.99
C CYS A 1 -20.14 1.70 3.46
N GLY A 2 -19.50 0.58 3.77
CA GLY A 2 -19.20 0.19 5.13
C GLY A 2 -17.95 0.95 5.61
N ASN A 3 -16.84 0.27 5.67
CA ASN A 3 -15.56 0.91 5.91
C ASN A 3 -14.61 0.75 4.72
N MET A 4 -13.50 1.45 4.75
CA MET A 4 -12.54 1.45 3.66
C MET A 4 -11.11 1.55 4.19
N VAL A 5 -10.18 1.00 3.42
CA VAL A 5 -8.74 1.08 3.68
C VAL A 5 -8.04 1.49 2.40
N ARG A 6 -7.10 2.41 2.49
CA ARG A 6 -6.21 2.76 1.38
C ARG A 6 -4.94 1.92 1.46
N LEU A 7 -4.55 1.33 0.32
CA LEU A 7 -3.26 0.66 0.15
C LEU A 7 -2.67 1.07 -1.19
N GLY A 8 -1.56 1.79 -1.16
CA GLY A 8 -0.93 2.35 -2.36
C GLY A 8 -1.87 3.28 -3.13
N ASP A 9 -2.04 3.01 -4.41
CA ASP A 9 -2.86 3.79 -5.33
C ASP A 9 -4.36 3.40 -5.31
N TYR A 10 -4.76 2.49 -4.42
CA TYR A 10 -6.13 1.97 -4.39
C TYR A 10 -6.79 2.16 -3.03
N VAL A 11 -8.09 2.45 -3.07
CA VAL A 11 -8.98 2.36 -1.92
C VAL A 11 -9.82 1.09 -2.05
N TYR A 12 -9.80 0.28 -1.02
CA TYR A 12 -10.62 -0.92 -0.87
C TYR A 12 -11.81 -0.57 0.02
N ALA A 13 -13.01 -0.55 -0.56
CA ALA A 13 -14.23 -0.12 0.13
C ALA A 13 -15.24 -1.26 0.20
N THR A 14 -15.74 -1.55 1.39
CA THR A 14 -16.78 -2.57 1.57
C THR A 14 -18.15 -2.03 1.13
N GLU A 15 -18.85 -2.80 0.30
CA GLU A 15 -20.28 -2.66 0.09
C GLU A 15 -20.97 -3.64 1.02
N TYR A 16 -21.40 -3.13 2.15
CA TYR A 16 -21.87 -3.90 3.29
C TYR A 16 -22.77 -5.08 2.94
N GLY A 17 -22.36 -6.29 3.33
CA GLY A 17 -23.08 -7.53 3.06
C GLY A 17 -23.16 -7.93 1.59
N LYS A 18 -22.31 -7.33 0.72
CA LYS A 18 -22.29 -7.62 -0.72
C LYS A 18 -20.88 -7.89 -1.23
N SER A 19 -20.04 -6.87 -1.38
CA SER A 19 -18.80 -6.96 -2.14
C SER A 19 -17.71 -6.07 -1.56
N LEU A 20 -16.48 -6.27 -2.05
CA LEU A 20 -15.37 -5.37 -1.87
C LEU A 20 -15.09 -4.66 -3.20
N ARG A 21 -15.14 -3.33 -3.22
CA ARG A 21 -14.83 -2.51 -4.39
C ARG A 21 -13.40 -1.99 -4.30
N ILE A 22 -12.70 -2.00 -5.41
CA ILE A 22 -11.35 -1.46 -5.55
C ILE A 22 -11.45 -0.21 -6.42
N ILE A 23 -11.06 0.93 -5.84
CA ILE A 23 -11.16 2.26 -6.44
C ILE A 23 -9.74 2.75 -6.68
N ASP A 24 -9.44 3.17 -7.89
CA ASP A 24 -8.16 3.77 -8.25
C ASP A 24 -8.17 5.26 -7.85
N CYS A 25 -7.22 5.67 -7.02
CA CYS A 25 -7.10 7.03 -6.49
C CYS A 25 -6.67 8.07 -7.53
N ASN A 26 -6.10 7.63 -8.65
CA ASN A 26 -5.65 8.54 -9.71
C ASN A 26 -6.78 8.87 -10.70
N THR A 27 -7.75 7.98 -10.82
CA THR A 27 -8.85 8.12 -11.78
C THR A 27 -10.22 8.26 -11.12
N ASP A 28 -10.32 8.07 -9.80
CA ASP A 28 -11.57 8.03 -9.00
C ASP A 28 -12.59 7.00 -9.53
N ARG A 29 -12.09 5.90 -10.13
CA ARG A 29 -12.94 4.89 -10.75
C ARG A 29 -12.85 3.55 -10.04
N ILE A 30 -13.96 2.83 -9.98
CA ILE A 30 -13.98 1.44 -9.58
C ILE A 30 -13.31 0.61 -10.70
N VAL A 31 -12.15 0.00 -10.35
CA VAL A 31 -11.37 -0.83 -11.28
C VAL A 31 -11.62 -2.32 -11.11
N ALA A 32 -12.17 -2.71 -9.96
CA ALA A 32 -12.59 -4.09 -9.72
C ALA A 32 -13.66 -4.18 -8.61
N THR A 33 -14.39 -5.29 -8.62
CA THR A 33 -15.33 -5.66 -7.57
C THR A 33 -15.16 -7.14 -7.26
N ILE A 34 -14.88 -7.46 -5.99
CA ILE A 34 -14.78 -8.82 -5.49
C ILE A 34 -16.11 -9.18 -4.83
N SER A 35 -16.85 -10.12 -5.42
CA SER A 35 -18.18 -10.53 -4.99
C SER A 35 -18.31 -12.03 -4.74
N SER A 36 -17.19 -12.73 -4.57
CA SER A 36 -17.15 -14.18 -4.29
C SER A 36 -17.70 -14.55 -2.90
N ALA A 37 -17.79 -13.58 -2.00
CA ALA A 37 -18.39 -13.71 -0.67
C ALA A 37 -19.10 -12.40 -0.30
N LYS A 38 -19.99 -12.47 0.70
CA LYS A 38 -20.56 -11.28 1.32
C LYS A 38 -19.53 -10.66 2.25
N VAL A 39 -19.11 -9.44 1.94
CA VAL A 39 -18.10 -8.70 2.72
C VAL A 39 -18.77 -7.70 3.64
N TYR A 40 -18.33 -7.62 4.89
CA TYR A 40 -18.91 -6.74 5.91
C TYR A 40 -17.94 -5.66 6.39
N SER A 41 -16.69 -6.02 6.65
CA SER A 41 -15.68 -5.14 7.23
C SER A 41 -14.32 -5.38 6.57
N ILE A 42 -13.44 -4.39 6.63
CA ILE A 42 -12.06 -4.49 6.15
C ILE A 42 -11.12 -3.84 7.14
N THR A 43 -9.95 -4.42 7.32
CA THR A 43 -8.83 -3.85 8.08
C THR A 43 -7.51 -4.16 7.37
N MET A 44 -6.43 -3.50 7.80
CA MET A 44 -5.09 -3.81 7.36
C MET A 44 -4.25 -4.26 8.55
N SER A 45 -3.54 -5.39 8.40
CA SER A 45 -2.62 -5.89 9.42
C SER A 45 -1.26 -5.17 9.36
N LYS A 46 -0.45 -5.36 10.39
CA LYS A 46 0.87 -4.73 10.53
C LYS A 46 1.79 -4.98 9.34
N ASP A 47 1.73 -6.15 8.73
CA ASP A 47 2.49 -6.52 7.52
C ASP A 47 1.94 -5.93 6.21
N GLY A 48 0.92 -5.07 6.30
CA GLY A 48 0.31 -4.41 5.15
C GLY A 48 -0.68 -5.27 4.35
N GLN A 49 -1.03 -6.47 4.85
CA GLN A 49 -2.04 -7.31 4.22
C GLN A 49 -3.45 -6.79 4.53
N LEU A 50 -4.35 -6.94 3.57
CA LEU A 50 -5.76 -6.58 3.75
C LEU A 50 -6.58 -7.79 4.17
N TRP A 51 -7.43 -7.59 5.16
CA TRP A 51 -8.30 -8.61 5.73
C TRP A 51 -9.75 -8.17 5.73
N VAL A 52 -10.64 -9.06 5.36
CA VAL A 52 -12.08 -8.80 5.36
C VAL A 52 -12.82 -9.81 6.22
N SER A 53 -13.89 -9.35 6.86
CA SER A 53 -14.89 -10.26 7.43
C SER A 53 -15.91 -10.62 6.37
N THR A 54 -16.31 -11.90 6.35
CA THR A 54 -17.27 -12.43 5.42
C THR A 54 -18.38 -13.18 6.15
N ASP A 55 -19.38 -13.66 5.40
CA ASP A 55 -20.41 -14.54 5.96
C ASP A 55 -19.89 -15.91 6.40
N LYS A 56 -18.67 -16.27 6.04
CA LYS A 56 -18.03 -17.53 6.40
C LYS A 56 -16.96 -17.39 7.50
N GLY A 57 -16.44 -16.19 7.72
CA GLY A 57 -15.36 -15.96 8.67
C GLY A 57 -14.49 -14.77 8.29
N ILE A 58 -13.19 -14.97 8.23
CA ILE A 58 -12.21 -13.98 7.79
C ILE A 58 -11.54 -14.46 6.51
N SER A 59 -11.13 -13.51 5.68
CA SER A 59 -10.39 -13.80 4.45
C SER A 59 -9.30 -12.76 4.25
N ARG A 60 -8.15 -13.19 3.75
CA ARG A 60 -7.14 -12.30 3.24
C ARG A 60 -7.51 -11.84 1.83
N VAL A 61 -7.25 -10.60 1.50
CA VAL A 61 -7.41 -10.08 0.14
C VAL A 61 -6.10 -10.24 -0.62
N ASN A 62 -6.10 -11.09 -1.63
CA ASN A 62 -5.00 -11.13 -2.57
C ASN A 62 -5.13 -9.95 -3.54
N THR A 63 -4.26 -8.96 -3.41
CA THR A 63 -4.36 -7.69 -4.16
C THR A 63 -3.94 -7.84 -5.63
N GLU A 64 -3.13 -8.85 -5.96
CA GLU A 64 -2.69 -9.14 -7.34
C GLU A 64 -3.77 -9.87 -8.12
N SER A 65 -4.23 -11.01 -7.59
CA SER A 65 -5.28 -11.81 -8.23
C SER A 65 -6.69 -11.22 -8.05
N ARG A 66 -6.85 -10.28 -7.13
CA ARG A 66 -8.14 -9.68 -6.73
C ARG A 66 -9.15 -10.73 -6.26
N GLN A 67 -8.69 -11.66 -5.45
CA GLN A 67 -9.49 -12.73 -4.88
C GLN A 67 -9.43 -12.75 -3.36
N LEU A 68 -10.42 -13.40 -2.73
CA LEU A 68 -10.42 -13.65 -1.30
C LEU A 68 -9.85 -15.03 -1.02
N GLU A 69 -8.88 -15.08 -0.11
CA GLU A 69 -8.28 -16.30 0.43
C GLU A 69 -8.90 -16.55 1.80
N GLU A 70 -9.84 -17.50 1.85
CA GLU A 70 -10.60 -17.85 3.06
C GLU A 70 -9.69 -18.54 4.08
N ILE A 71 -9.76 -18.09 5.35
CA ILE A 71 -9.06 -18.72 6.47
C ILE A 71 -10.07 -19.57 7.25
N ALA A 72 -9.78 -20.86 7.36
CA ALA A 72 -10.64 -21.79 8.08
C ALA A 72 -10.65 -21.50 9.58
N LEU A 73 -11.80 -21.21 10.15
CA LEU A 73 -11.93 -20.99 11.59
C LEU A 73 -12.00 -22.34 12.32
N PRO A 74 -11.19 -22.56 13.36
CA PRO A 74 -11.26 -23.77 14.17
C PRO A 74 -12.54 -23.83 15.00
N SER A 75 -12.86 -25.02 15.50
CA SER A 75 -14.01 -25.23 16.40
C SER A 75 -13.90 -24.33 17.63
N GLY A 76 -15.01 -23.70 18.00
CA GLY A 76 -15.09 -22.78 19.14
C GLY A 76 -14.72 -21.32 18.83
N ILE A 77 -14.23 -21.03 17.64
CA ILE A 77 -14.03 -19.67 17.17
C ILE A 77 -15.24 -19.23 16.34
N SER A 78 -15.95 -18.21 16.81
CA SER A 78 -17.10 -17.65 16.09
C SER A 78 -16.68 -16.73 14.97
N VAL A 79 -17.44 -16.74 13.88
CA VAL A 79 -17.29 -15.74 12.81
C VAL A 79 -17.40 -14.32 13.36
N PRO A 80 -16.77 -13.34 12.72
CA PRO A 80 -16.97 -11.94 13.06
C PRO A 80 -18.43 -11.53 13.05
N ALA A 81 -18.76 -10.62 13.93
CA ALA A 81 -20.13 -10.11 14.02
C ALA A 81 -20.56 -9.52 12.68
N LYS A 82 -21.81 -9.83 12.31
CA LYS A 82 -22.49 -9.28 11.13
C LYS A 82 -23.57 -8.36 11.64
N SER A 83 -23.47 -7.07 11.41
CA SER A 83 -24.61 -6.21 11.67
C SER A 83 -25.67 -6.42 10.59
N SER A 84 -26.93 -6.35 10.95
CA SER A 84 -28.06 -6.47 10.02
C SER A 84 -28.35 -5.20 9.21
N GLY A 85 -27.48 -4.19 9.27
CA GLY A 85 -27.66 -2.91 8.60
C GLY A 85 -26.39 -2.06 8.56
N ALA A 86 -26.47 -0.89 7.95
CA ALA A 86 -25.37 0.06 7.78
C ALA A 86 -24.87 0.69 9.10
N TRP A 87 -25.35 0.23 10.24
CA TRP A 87 -25.18 0.88 11.54
C TRP A 87 -23.82 0.62 12.18
N ASN A 88 -23.10 -0.40 11.73
CA ASN A 88 -21.83 -0.74 12.32
C ASN A 88 -20.90 -1.54 11.39
N PRO A 89 -20.04 -0.85 10.66
CA PRO A 89 -19.16 -1.47 9.67
C PRO A 89 -17.91 -2.13 10.24
N ASP A 90 -17.65 -1.97 11.54
CA ASP A 90 -16.34 -2.28 12.11
C ASP A 90 -16.29 -3.67 12.75
N GLY A 91 -16.37 -4.70 11.92
CA GLY A 91 -16.30 -6.10 12.39
C GLY A 91 -14.88 -6.61 12.65
N LEU A 92 -13.85 -5.96 12.12
CA LEU A 92 -12.45 -6.30 12.29
C LEU A 92 -11.65 -5.08 12.71
N CYS A 93 -10.66 -5.26 13.57
CA CYS A 93 -9.62 -4.29 13.84
C CYS A 93 -8.26 -4.97 13.97
N ALA A 94 -7.20 -4.27 13.65
CA ALA A 94 -5.85 -4.81 13.66
C ALA A 94 -4.98 -4.08 14.67
N SER A 95 -4.00 -4.79 15.24
CA SER A 95 -2.92 -4.21 16.01
C SER A 95 -1.90 -3.56 15.08
N LEU A 96 -1.37 -2.40 15.45
CA LEU A 96 -0.22 -1.78 14.81
C LEU A 96 1.10 -2.35 15.36
N GLN A 97 1.08 -2.82 16.61
CA GLN A 97 2.27 -3.30 17.31
C GLN A 97 2.60 -4.76 17.01
N ASN A 98 1.56 -5.58 16.75
CA ASN A 98 1.66 -7.01 16.50
C ASN A 98 0.91 -7.38 15.22
N ASN A 99 1.31 -8.44 14.54
CA ASN A 99 0.61 -8.91 13.34
C ASN A 99 -0.64 -9.74 13.71
N VAL A 100 -1.59 -9.05 14.36
CA VAL A 100 -2.81 -9.65 14.94
C VAL A 100 -4.04 -8.87 14.51
N ILE A 101 -5.11 -9.58 14.21
CA ILE A 101 -6.44 -9.01 14.00
C ILE A 101 -7.40 -9.50 15.08
N TYR A 102 -8.32 -8.62 15.49
CA TYR A 102 -9.33 -8.86 16.50
C TYR A 102 -10.72 -8.68 15.96
N TRP A 103 -11.69 -9.39 16.56
CA TRP A 103 -13.11 -9.20 16.28
C TRP A 103 -14.00 -9.63 17.43
N THR A 104 -15.20 -9.08 17.48
CA THR A 104 -16.26 -9.56 18.38
C THR A 104 -16.99 -10.73 17.76
N ALA A 105 -17.44 -11.67 18.60
CA ALA A 105 -18.26 -12.80 18.17
C ALA A 105 -19.55 -12.36 17.44
N SER A 106 -20.07 -13.20 16.59
CA SER A 106 -21.37 -12.99 15.93
C SER A 106 -22.51 -13.08 16.96
N GLY A 107 -23.53 -12.23 16.77
CA GLY A 107 -24.75 -12.24 17.60
C GLY A 107 -25.22 -10.83 17.95
N TRP A 108 -26.40 -10.74 18.59
CA TRP A 108 -26.96 -9.46 19.02
C TRP A 108 -26.27 -8.91 20.29
N ASN A 109 -25.89 -9.78 21.17
CA ASN A 109 -25.25 -9.47 22.46
C ASN A 109 -23.98 -10.32 22.61
N PRO A 110 -22.97 -10.13 21.75
CA PRO A 110 -21.76 -10.92 21.85
C PRO A 110 -21.04 -10.64 23.17
N THR A 111 -20.44 -11.69 23.73
CA THR A 111 -19.69 -11.64 24.98
C THR A 111 -18.21 -11.88 24.81
N THR A 112 -17.79 -12.21 23.58
CA THR A 112 -16.43 -12.71 23.34
C THR A 112 -15.72 -11.89 22.28
N ILE A 113 -14.43 -11.57 22.54
CA ILE A 113 -13.48 -11.06 21.58
C ILE A 113 -12.53 -12.19 21.22
N PHE A 114 -12.37 -12.42 19.94
CA PHE A 114 -11.39 -13.32 19.38
C PHE A 114 -10.23 -12.57 18.75
N LYS A 115 -9.09 -13.26 18.60
CA LYS A 115 -7.95 -12.80 17.80
C LYS A 115 -7.46 -13.89 16.86
N TYR A 116 -6.81 -13.45 15.81
CA TYR A 116 -5.99 -14.27 14.92
C TYR A 116 -4.59 -13.69 14.87
N ASP A 117 -3.62 -14.46 15.37
CA ASP A 117 -2.19 -14.18 15.24
C ASP A 117 -1.73 -14.70 13.88
N ILE A 118 -1.42 -13.77 12.98
CA ILE A 118 -1.12 -14.07 11.58
C ILE A 118 0.22 -14.78 11.46
N ASP A 119 1.22 -14.34 12.23
CA ASP A 119 2.58 -14.88 12.16
C ASP A 119 2.65 -16.35 12.64
N ASN A 120 1.85 -16.66 13.66
CA ASN A 120 1.81 -18.00 14.25
C ASN A 120 0.68 -18.88 13.68
N ASN A 121 -0.22 -18.30 12.89
CA ASN A 121 -1.45 -18.94 12.41
C ASN A 121 -2.29 -19.51 13.58
N GLU A 122 -2.45 -18.72 14.63
CA GLU A 122 -3.13 -19.14 15.87
C GLU A 122 -4.37 -18.30 16.15
N PHE A 123 -5.43 -18.98 16.56
CA PHE A 123 -6.68 -18.35 17.00
C PHE A 123 -6.80 -18.45 18.53
N ALA A 124 -7.27 -17.39 19.15
CA ALA A 124 -7.54 -17.39 20.58
C ALA A 124 -8.75 -16.55 20.95
N LYS A 125 -9.38 -16.91 22.07
CA LYS A 125 -10.31 -16.06 22.79
C LYS A 125 -9.49 -15.12 23.68
N VAL A 126 -9.74 -13.80 23.57
CA VAL A 126 -9.03 -12.78 24.35
C VAL A 126 -9.88 -12.29 25.52
N VAL A 127 -11.15 -12.01 25.29
CA VAL A 127 -12.09 -11.53 26.28
C VAL A 127 -13.34 -12.42 26.30
N ASP A 128 -13.84 -12.74 27.50
CA ASP A 128 -15.09 -13.47 27.68
C ASP A 128 -15.93 -12.83 28.77
N LEU A 129 -17.06 -12.23 28.39
CA LEU A 129 -18.03 -11.59 29.27
C LEU A 129 -19.21 -12.49 29.62
N THR A 130 -19.18 -13.78 29.32
CA THR A 130 -20.31 -14.70 29.55
C THR A 130 -20.78 -14.69 30.98
N ASN A 131 -19.84 -14.53 31.94
CA ASN A 131 -20.11 -14.47 33.38
C ASN A 131 -19.73 -13.11 34.00
N ASP A 132 -19.85 -12.03 33.22
CA ASP A 132 -19.52 -10.69 33.72
C ASP A 132 -20.42 -10.31 34.92
N ALA A 133 -19.83 -9.86 36.04
CA ALA A 133 -20.55 -9.55 37.28
C ALA A 133 -21.57 -8.42 37.07
N ASN A 134 -21.30 -7.47 36.21
CA ASN A 134 -22.16 -6.33 35.88
C ASN A 134 -23.12 -6.63 34.71
N LYS A 135 -23.08 -7.85 34.16
CA LYS A 135 -23.90 -8.30 33.02
C LYS A 135 -23.69 -7.45 31.76
N TRP A 136 -22.49 -6.94 31.58
CA TRP A 136 -22.13 -6.24 30.38
C TRP A 136 -22.03 -7.21 29.19
N VAL A 137 -22.49 -6.75 28.06
CA VAL A 137 -22.36 -7.44 26.77
C VAL A 137 -21.93 -6.43 25.70
N MET A 138 -21.35 -6.90 24.61
CA MET A 138 -21.01 -6.06 23.49
C MET A 138 -22.24 -5.91 22.59
N TYR A 139 -22.40 -4.76 21.97
CA TYR A 139 -23.45 -4.60 20.99
C TYR A 139 -22.95 -4.99 19.62
N SER A 140 -23.58 -5.98 19.04
CA SER A 140 -23.51 -6.42 17.63
C SER A 140 -22.43 -5.81 16.75
N THR A 141 -21.30 -6.07 16.56
CA THR A 141 -20.24 -5.50 15.72
C THR A 141 -19.57 -4.27 16.26
N SER A 142 -19.99 -3.77 17.39
CA SER A 142 -19.63 -2.45 17.71
C SER A 142 -18.30 -2.29 18.30
N ASN A 143 -17.67 -1.30 17.85
CA ASN A 143 -16.85 -0.45 18.66
C ASN A 143 -15.80 -1.23 19.46
N LEU A 144 -15.17 -2.19 18.79
CA LEU A 144 -13.87 -2.69 19.16
C LEU A 144 -12.84 -1.81 18.47
N ARG A 145 -11.93 -1.23 19.23
CA ARG A 145 -10.80 -0.45 18.71
C ARG A 145 -9.53 -0.94 19.37
N VAL A 146 -8.44 -0.87 18.64
CA VAL A 146 -7.10 -1.13 19.15
C VAL A 146 -6.36 0.20 19.19
N ASP A 147 -5.80 0.53 20.33
CA ASP A 147 -4.91 1.66 20.47
C ASP A 147 -3.61 1.37 19.72
N PRO A 148 -3.25 2.19 18.73
CA PRO A 148 -2.09 1.91 17.87
C PRO A 148 -0.75 2.00 18.60
N VAL A 149 -0.68 2.64 19.76
CA VAL A 149 0.55 2.82 20.54
C VAL A 149 0.67 1.78 21.65
N THR A 150 -0.41 1.62 22.45
CA THR A 150 -0.38 0.75 23.62
C THR A 150 -0.84 -0.68 23.35
N ASP A 151 -1.45 -0.94 22.19
CA ASP A 151 -2.10 -2.21 21.82
C ASP A 151 -3.27 -2.61 22.74
N ASN A 152 -3.81 -1.65 23.48
CA ASN A 152 -4.97 -1.89 24.32
C ASN A 152 -6.25 -1.96 23.50
N LEU A 153 -7.15 -2.84 23.94
CA LEU A 153 -8.46 -3.05 23.34
C LEU A 153 -9.50 -2.19 24.06
N TYR A 154 -10.17 -1.34 23.31
CA TYR A 154 -11.27 -0.50 23.77
C TYR A 154 -12.58 -1.09 23.26
N VAL A 155 -13.50 -1.36 24.18
CA VAL A 155 -14.76 -2.03 23.85
C VAL A 155 -15.92 -1.25 24.44
N SER A 156 -16.91 -0.91 23.62
CA SER A 156 -18.15 -0.36 24.14
C SER A 156 -19.12 -1.46 24.55
N LEU A 157 -19.74 -1.30 25.68
CA LEU A 157 -20.59 -2.27 26.36
C LEU A 157 -21.96 -1.67 26.68
N PHE A 158 -22.96 -2.56 26.81
CA PHE A 158 -24.29 -2.21 27.28
C PHE A 158 -24.90 -3.40 28.05
N LYS A 159 -26.02 -3.19 28.74
CA LYS A 159 -26.68 -4.26 29.53
C LYS A 159 -27.82 -4.95 28.79
N GLY A 160 -27.68 -5.09 27.47
CA GLY A 160 -28.66 -5.74 26.59
C GLY A 160 -29.72 -4.79 26.03
N TRP A 161 -30.55 -5.33 25.15
CA TRP A 161 -31.57 -4.57 24.43
C TRP A 161 -32.55 -3.87 25.38
N GLY A 162 -32.80 -2.59 25.12
CA GLY A 162 -33.65 -1.74 25.96
C GLY A 162 -32.94 -1.11 27.15
N SER A 163 -31.70 -1.50 27.45
CA SER A 163 -30.90 -0.84 28.47
C SER A 163 -30.41 0.53 27.99
N GLN A 164 -30.34 1.47 28.92
CA GLN A 164 -29.71 2.77 28.73
C GLN A 164 -28.36 2.86 29.49
N ASP A 165 -27.88 1.74 30.01
CA ASP A 165 -26.62 1.66 30.71
C ASP A 165 -25.54 1.28 29.69
N PHE A 166 -24.53 2.14 29.56
CA PHE A 166 -23.41 1.98 28.64
C PHE A 166 -22.09 2.16 29.40
N ALA A 167 -21.06 1.44 28.95
CA ALA A 167 -19.71 1.58 29.45
C ALA A 167 -18.70 1.45 28.31
N VAL A 168 -17.50 1.96 28.52
CA VAL A 168 -16.30 1.63 27.76
C VAL A 168 -15.36 0.87 28.68
N ARG A 169 -14.96 -0.32 28.28
CA ARG A 169 -13.98 -1.12 29.01
C ARG A 169 -12.71 -1.23 28.23
N ILE A 170 -11.58 -1.14 28.91
CA ILE A 170 -10.24 -1.23 28.35
C ILE A 170 -9.60 -2.52 28.83
N TYR A 171 -9.06 -3.28 27.89
CA TYR A 171 -8.29 -4.50 28.14
C TYR A 171 -6.88 -4.35 27.58
N ASP A 172 -5.91 -5.05 28.15
CA ASP A 172 -4.66 -5.30 27.46
C ASP A 172 -4.86 -6.32 26.30
N ASN A 173 -3.84 -6.53 25.51
CA ASN A 173 -3.86 -7.47 24.36
C ASN A 173 -3.91 -8.96 24.78
N LYS A 174 -3.88 -9.24 26.10
CA LYS A 174 -4.06 -10.57 26.70
C LYS A 174 -5.46 -10.77 27.29
N GLY A 175 -6.29 -9.72 27.28
CA GLY A 175 -7.64 -9.73 27.80
C GLY A 175 -7.77 -9.39 29.28
N THR A 176 -6.70 -8.88 29.92
CA THR A 176 -6.78 -8.38 31.30
C THR A 176 -7.49 -7.03 31.29
N GLN A 177 -8.56 -6.90 32.07
CA GLN A 177 -9.24 -5.62 32.22
C GLN A 177 -8.34 -4.61 32.94
N LEU A 178 -8.10 -3.48 32.28
CA LEU A 178 -7.32 -2.36 32.78
C LEU A 178 -8.20 -1.29 33.42
N ASN A 179 -9.33 -0.97 32.78
CA ASN A 179 -10.22 0.09 33.23
C ASN A 179 -11.65 -0.11 32.73
N GLU A 180 -12.60 0.59 33.37
CA GLU A 180 -14.01 0.65 32.96
C GLU A 180 -14.56 2.05 33.24
N TYR A 181 -15.23 2.62 32.27
CA TYR A 181 -15.88 3.91 32.35
C TYR A 181 -17.37 3.76 32.05
N GLU A 182 -18.21 3.86 33.07
CA GLU A 182 -19.66 3.92 32.89
C GLU A 182 -20.05 5.31 32.36
N LEU A 183 -20.92 5.34 31.36
CA LEU A 183 -21.43 6.60 30.82
C LEU A 183 -22.60 7.09 31.63
N THR A 184 -22.52 8.33 32.11
CA THR A 184 -23.53 8.95 32.97
C THR A 184 -24.78 9.41 32.21
N GLN A 185 -24.66 9.66 30.92
CA GLN A 185 -25.79 10.04 30.04
C GLN A 185 -26.51 8.80 29.56
N LYS A 186 -27.79 8.66 29.91
CA LYS A 186 -28.60 7.47 29.66
C LYS A 186 -29.48 7.52 28.40
N ASN A 187 -29.34 8.52 27.56
CA ASN A 187 -30.17 8.69 26.36
C ASN A 187 -29.47 8.32 25.06
N PHE A 188 -28.45 7.46 25.13
CA PHE A 188 -27.69 7.03 23.97
C PHE A 188 -28.20 5.71 23.39
N TRP A 189 -28.30 5.70 22.07
CA TRP A 189 -28.36 4.51 21.28
C TRP A 189 -26.97 4.32 20.68
N PHE A 190 -26.17 3.36 21.18
CA PHE A 190 -24.90 2.93 20.61
C PHE A 190 -23.81 4.02 20.53
N PRO A 191 -23.02 4.20 21.55
CA PRO A 191 -21.90 5.12 21.51
C PRO A 191 -20.90 4.68 20.44
N GLY A 192 -20.76 5.47 19.40
CA GLY A 192 -19.61 5.39 18.50
C GLY A 192 -18.36 5.72 19.32
N MET A 193 -17.31 4.96 19.09
CA MET A 193 -16.05 5.16 19.80
C MET A 193 -14.91 5.27 18.77
N PHE A 194 -14.07 6.26 18.99
CA PHE A 194 -12.80 6.39 18.30
C PHE A 194 -11.70 6.43 19.36
N VAL A 195 -10.59 5.78 19.07
CA VAL A 195 -9.36 5.88 19.84
C VAL A 195 -8.43 6.73 19.03
N PHE A 196 -8.10 7.90 19.54
CA PHE A 196 -7.10 8.78 18.97
C PHE A 196 -5.86 8.66 19.85
N PRO A 197 -4.76 8.11 19.37
CA PRO A 197 -3.48 8.27 20.04
C PRO A 197 -3.08 9.74 20.00
N ASP A 198 -2.14 10.14 20.84
CA ASP A 198 -1.37 11.34 20.58
C ASP A 198 -0.77 11.17 19.18
N VAL A 199 -1.13 12.05 18.26
CA VAL A 199 -0.73 11.92 16.86
C VAL A 199 0.73 12.36 16.75
N GLU A 200 1.61 11.41 16.49
CA GLU A 200 3.01 11.68 16.24
C GLU A 200 3.22 12.19 14.80
N ASP A 201 4.20 13.05 14.62
CA ASP A 201 4.55 13.53 13.29
C ASP A 201 5.29 12.43 12.50
N PRO A 202 4.92 12.16 11.24
CA PRO A 202 5.67 11.22 10.41
C PRO A 202 7.09 11.72 10.15
N ILE A 203 8.05 10.83 10.25
CA ILE A 203 9.47 11.13 10.09
C ILE A 203 9.96 10.63 8.73
N ALA A 204 10.33 11.57 7.85
CA ALA A 204 10.95 11.23 6.57
C ALA A 204 12.47 11.06 6.72
N GLY A 205 12.97 9.93 6.24
CA GLY A 205 14.40 9.64 6.13
C GLY A 205 15.04 10.26 4.89
N ASN A 206 16.33 10.06 4.76
CA ASN A 206 17.09 10.47 3.58
C ASN A 206 16.85 9.52 2.42
N ILE A 207 16.87 10.06 1.21
CA ILE A 207 16.82 9.31 -0.04
C ILE A 207 18.13 9.59 -0.79
N ASP A 208 18.78 8.55 -1.27
CA ASP A 208 20.02 8.67 -2.01
C ASP A 208 19.85 9.49 -3.29
N ASP A 209 20.92 10.16 -3.70
CA ASP A 209 20.97 10.91 -4.95
C ASP A 209 20.73 9.94 -6.14
N VAL A 210 19.93 10.35 -7.09
CA VAL A 210 19.52 9.54 -8.24
C VAL A 210 20.27 10.00 -9.48
N THR A 211 20.86 9.06 -10.23
CA THR A 211 21.42 9.31 -11.55
C THR A 211 20.61 8.54 -12.59
N VAL A 212 20.17 9.22 -13.65
CA VAL A 212 19.39 8.63 -14.75
C VAL A 212 19.88 9.19 -16.09
N GLU A 213 19.86 8.38 -17.15
CA GLU A 213 20.14 8.86 -18.50
C GLU A 213 18.94 9.56 -19.13
N GLU A 214 19.17 10.45 -20.10
CA GLU A 214 18.09 11.04 -20.90
C GLU A 214 17.23 9.94 -21.54
N ASN A 215 15.91 10.09 -21.48
CA ASN A 215 14.89 9.15 -21.98
C ASN A 215 14.94 7.75 -21.35
N LYS A 216 15.46 7.66 -20.12
CA LYS A 216 15.44 6.45 -19.31
C LYS A 216 14.73 6.72 -18.00
N ASP A 217 14.25 5.64 -17.38
CA ASP A 217 13.64 5.64 -16.07
C ASP A 217 14.59 5.03 -15.06
N VAL A 218 14.50 5.52 -13.83
CA VAL A 218 15.05 4.87 -12.63
C VAL A 218 13.96 4.78 -11.59
N VAL A 219 13.92 3.66 -10.89
CA VAL A 219 12.93 3.36 -9.85
C VAL A 219 13.61 3.33 -8.50
N VAL A 220 13.09 4.10 -7.56
CA VAL A 220 13.55 4.15 -6.16
C VAL A 220 12.45 3.60 -5.27
N ASP A 221 12.76 2.63 -4.44
CA ASP A 221 11.83 2.09 -3.46
C ASP A 221 11.68 3.10 -2.30
N LEU A 222 10.45 3.44 -1.96
CA LEU A 222 10.12 4.36 -0.89
C LEU A 222 9.53 3.65 0.34
N THR A 223 9.55 2.32 0.40
CA THR A 223 8.85 1.55 1.43
C THR A 223 9.24 2.02 2.82
N ASP A 224 10.52 2.13 3.11
CA ASP A 224 11.05 2.45 4.44
C ASP A 224 11.57 3.89 4.57
N VAL A 225 11.24 4.75 3.61
CA VAL A 225 11.75 6.15 3.60
C VAL A 225 11.04 7.03 4.63
N CYS A 226 9.82 6.72 4.97
CA CYS A 226 9.08 7.45 5.98
C CYS A 226 8.50 6.48 6.99
N SER A 227 8.57 6.80 8.27
CA SER A 227 7.98 6.04 9.36
C SER A 227 7.03 6.91 10.17
N ASP A 228 6.09 6.26 10.83
CA ASP A 228 5.13 6.87 11.74
C ASP A 228 4.90 5.89 12.89
N ALA A 229 4.93 6.39 14.13
CA ALA A 229 4.80 5.55 15.32
C ALA A 229 3.36 5.06 15.54
N ASP A 230 2.37 5.81 15.03
CA ASP A 230 0.95 5.57 15.26
C ASP A 230 0.15 5.21 14.00
N ASN A 231 0.85 4.84 12.92
CA ASN A 231 0.20 4.37 11.70
C ASN A 231 0.95 3.20 11.04
N PHE A 232 0.22 2.41 10.25
CA PHE A 232 0.82 1.34 9.45
C PHE A 232 1.73 1.89 8.36
N GLN A 233 2.91 1.30 8.23
CA GLN A 233 3.88 1.67 7.19
C GLN A 233 3.25 1.69 5.79
N ALA A 234 2.41 0.70 5.49
CA ALA A 234 1.73 0.59 4.20
C ALA A 234 0.62 1.64 4.00
N ALA A 235 0.14 2.28 5.07
CA ALA A 235 -0.89 3.32 5.02
C ALA A 235 -0.33 4.71 4.74
N ILE A 236 0.99 4.92 4.88
CA ILE A 236 1.62 6.22 4.60
C ILE A 236 1.51 6.54 3.12
N VAL A 237 0.81 7.63 2.81
CA VAL A 237 0.57 8.10 1.44
C VAL A 237 1.80 8.85 0.93
N LYS A 238 2.35 8.40 -0.20
CA LYS A 238 3.55 8.93 -0.82
C LYS A 238 3.20 9.60 -2.15
N THR A 239 3.58 10.86 -2.33
CA THR A 239 3.29 11.62 -3.56
C THR A 239 4.48 12.49 -3.95
N VAL A 240 4.56 12.88 -5.23
CA VAL A 240 5.49 13.92 -5.68
C VAL A 240 4.86 15.27 -5.38
N LYS A 241 5.48 16.06 -4.49
CA LYS A 241 5.05 17.42 -4.19
C LYS A 241 5.47 18.40 -5.29
N SER A 242 6.71 18.28 -5.76
CA SER A 242 7.22 19.13 -6.83
C SER A 242 8.47 18.56 -7.49
N VAL A 243 8.68 18.94 -8.75
CA VAL A 243 9.93 18.74 -9.47
C VAL A 243 10.45 20.11 -9.85
N ALA A 244 11.68 20.44 -9.44
CA ALA A 244 12.27 21.72 -9.77
C ALA A 244 12.41 21.91 -11.29
N TYR A 245 12.39 23.17 -11.74
CA TYR A 245 12.42 23.57 -13.15
C TYR A 245 11.25 23.01 -13.98
N ALA A 246 10.09 22.75 -13.33
CA ALA A 246 8.85 22.30 -13.98
C ALA A 246 9.04 21.10 -14.93
N GLY A 247 9.87 20.14 -14.54
CA GLY A 247 10.09 18.91 -15.32
C GLY A 247 11.00 19.05 -16.53
N LYS A 248 11.67 20.20 -16.72
CA LYS A 248 12.56 20.41 -17.89
C LYS A 248 13.82 19.54 -17.88
N VAL A 249 14.27 19.09 -16.72
CA VAL A 249 15.45 18.24 -16.52
C VAL A 249 15.03 16.78 -16.30
N ALA A 250 14.09 16.55 -15.41
CA ALA A 250 13.51 15.25 -15.15
C ALA A 250 12.03 15.40 -14.80
N THR A 251 11.25 14.35 -15.03
CA THR A 251 9.90 14.20 -14.47
C THR A 251 9.91 13.11 -13.40
N ALA A 252 8.93 13.12 -12.51
CA ALA A 252 8.83 12.15 -11.45
C ALA A 252 7.37 11.85 -11.13
N THR A 253 7.08 10.59 -10.82
CA THR A 253 5.78 10.11 -10.33
C THR A 253 5.99 9.09 -9.23
N VAL A 254 5.02 8.94 -8.33
CA VAL A 254 4.99 7.82 -7.40
C VAL A 254 3.94 6.83 -7.89
N GLN A 255 4.33 5.57 -8.02
CA GLN A 255 3.47 4.46 -8.44
C GLN A 255 3.73 3.25 -7.56
N ASN A 256 2.70 2.69 -6.96
CA ASN A 256 2.80 1.53 -6.06
C ASN A 256 3.87 1.69 -4.97
N GLY A 257 3.93 2.87 -4.33
CA GLY A 257 4.90 3.17 -3.28
C GLY A 257 6.35 3.37 -3.74
N LYS A 258 6.61 3.41 -5.05
CA LYS A 258 7.92 3.61 -5.64
C LYS A 258 7.98 4.94 -6.40
N LEU A 259 9.09 5.64 -6.27
CA LEU A 259 9.38 6.83 -7.06
C LEU A 259 9.95 6.41 -8.42
N VAL A 260 9.29 6.81 -9.49
CA VAL A 260 9.79 6.65 -10.86
C VAL A 260 10.28 8.01 -11.33
N VAL A 261 11.55 8.12 -11.68
CA VAL A 261 12.18 9.34 -12.20
C VAL A 261 12.58 9.11 -13.66
N THR A 262 12.08 9.94 -14.55
CA THR A 262 12.41 9.91 -16.00
C THR A 262 13.35 11.06 -16.33
N GLY A 263 14.49 10.76 -16.93
CA GLY A 263 15.44 11.76 -17.45
C GLY A 263 14.90 12.44 -18.69
N VAL A 264 14.81 13.77 -18.70
CA VAL A 264 14.32 14.56 -19.85
C VAL A 264 15.47 15.22 -20.59
N LYS A 265 16.38 15.88 -19.88
CA LYS A 265 17.51 16.58 -20.46
C LYS A 265 18.67 16.64 -19.46
N LYS A 266 19.89 16.46 -19.96
CA LYS A 266 21.12 16.57 -19.15
C LYS A 266 21.09 17.79 -18.24
N GLY A 267 21.31 17.54 -16.94
CA GLY A 267 21.28 18.59 -15.93
C GLY A 267 21.12 18.03 -14.51
N LYS A 268 20.88 18.94 -13.59
CA LYS A 268 20.60 18.61 -12.19
C LYS A 268 19.27 19.22 -11.79
N THR A 269 18.49 18.48 -11.01
CA THR A 269 17.20 18.93 -10.49
C THR A 269 16.94 18.30 -9.12
N ASN A 270 15.92 18.77 -8.44
CA ASN A 270 15.44 18.19 -7.18
C ASN A 270 13.99 17.74 -7.35
N VAL A 271 13.68 16.60 -6.80
CA VAL A 271 12.33 16.07 -6.64
C VAL A 271 11.98 16.14 -5.14
N THR A 272 10.94 16.87 -4.79
CA THR A 272 10.43 16.92 -3.42
C THR A 272 9.24 15.98 -3.33
N LEU A 273 9.33 15.03 -2.40
CA LEU A 273 8.28 14.08 -2.05
C LEU A 273 7.48 14.60 -0.86
N ASN A 274 6.22 14.26 -0.81
CA ASN A 274 5.34 14.44 0.34
C ASN A 274 4.93 13.07 0.87
N PHE A 275 5.08 12.89 2.17
CA PHE A 275 4.60 11.74 2.92
C PHE A 275 3.50 12.22 3.85
N CYS A 276 2.31 11.63 3.74
CA CYS A 276 1.15 11.99 4.56
C CYS A 276 0.71 10.75 5.36
N SER A 277 0.66 10.91 6.67
CA SER A 277 0.21 9.89 7.61
C SER A 277 -0.77 10.52 8.59
N ASN A 278 -1.91 9.90 8.84
CA ASN A 278 -2.96 10.40 9.73
C ASN A 278 -3.36 11.88 9.50
N GLY A 279 -3.21 12.37 8.26
CA GLY A 279 -3.49 13.77 7.89
C GLY A 279 -2.32 14.73 8.09
N ILE A 280 -1.23 14.32 8.73
CA ILE A 280 0.00 15.12 8.91
C ILE A 280 0.98 14.81 7.79
N SER A 281 1.68 15.82 7.30
CA SER A 281 2.59 15.67 6.17
C SER A 281 4.01 16.10 6.51
N THR A 282 4.97 15.28 6.08
CA THR A 282 6.41 15.62 6.06
C THR A 282 6.98 15.50 4.65
N THR A 283 8.17 15.99 4.41
CA THR A 283 8.76 15.99 3.07
C THR A 283 10.21 15.51 3.07
N ALA A 284 10.61 14.85 1.98
CA ALA A 284 12.01 14.58 1.68
C ALA A 284 12.36 15.07 0.26
N THR A 285 13.62 15.36 0.02
CA THR A 285 14.11 15.84 -1.28
C THR A 285 15.17 14.89 -1.83
N VAL A 286 14.98 14.46 -3.07
CA VAL A 286 15.91 13.64 -3.85
C VAL A 286 16.64 14.54 -4.84
N LYS A 287 17.96 14.50 -4.86
CA LYS A 287 18.75 15.14 -5.91
C LYS A 287 18.82 14.21 -7.11
N VAL A 288 18.51 14.74 -8.28
CA VAL A 288 18.51 14.00 -9.53
C VAL A 288 19.57 14.59 -10.48
N VAL A 289 20.42 13.72 -10.99
CA VAL A 289 21.39 14.04 -12.04
C VAL A 289 20.98 13.31 -13.29
N VAL A 290 20.64 14.06 -14.35
CA VAL A 290 20.40 13.49 -15.66
C VAL A 290 21.67 13.56 -16.49
N THR A 291 22.15 12.40 -16.94
CA THR A 291 23.30 12.27 -17.82
C THR A 291 22.85 12.18 -19.26
N GLN A 292 23.73 12.56 -20.17
CA GLN A 292 23.45 12.37 -21.60
C GLN A 292 23.35 10.88 -21.89
N ALA A 293 22.39 10.48 -22.72
CA ALA A 293 22.29 9.11 -23.17
C ALA A 293 23.60 8.68 -23.85
N THR A 294 24.23 7.61 -23.38
CA THR A 294 25.45 7.03 -23.94
C THR A 294 25.16 6.13 -25.14
N GLY A 295 23.99 6.27 -25.74
CA GLY A 295 23.63 5.57 -26.97
C GLY A 295 24.47 6.06 -28.13
N ILE A 296 24.90 5.15 -28.99
CA ILE A 296 25.44 5.46 -30.31
C ILE A 296 24.40 6.31 -31.02
N THR A 297 24.60 7.62 -31.07
CA THR A 297 23.78 8.54 -31.86
C THR A 297 24.10 8.28 -33.31
N GLY A 298 23.17 7.63 -33.97
CA GLY A 298 23.20 7.47 -35.43
C GLY A 298 23.70 6.11 -35.87
N THR A 299 22.80 5.16 -36.00
CA THR A 299 22.85 4.26 -37.15
C THR A 299 22.71 5.14 -38.37
N GLN A 300 23.83 5.55 -39.01
CA GLN A 300 23.75 6.04 -40.35
C GLN A 300 23.03 4.97 -41.16
N THR A 301 21.90 5.34 -41.74
CA THR A 301 21.20 4.43 -42.66
C THR A 301 22.18 4.07 -43.76
N SER A 302 22.16 2.83 -44.23
CA SER A 302 23.06 2.32 -45.28
C SER A 302 23.07 3.18 -46.56
N ALA A 303 22.14 4.12 -46.69
CA ALA A 303 22.08 5.10 -47.79
C ALA A 303 23.14 6.22 -47.67
N ASP A 304 23.65 6.51 -46.48
CA ASP A 304 24.62 7.60 -46.24
C ASP A 304 26.08 7.15 -46.21
N ILE A 305 26.32 5.84 -46.20
CA ILE A 305 27.67 5.27 -46.16
C ILE A 305 28.25 5.24 -47.58
N ARG A 306 29.23 6.09 -47.83
CA ARG A 306 29.90 6.17 -49.13
C ARG A 306 31.37 5.79 -49.04
N GLU A 307 31.92 5.25 -50.12
CA GLU A 307 33.34 4.98 -50.24
C GLU A 307 34.12 6.29 -50.24
N ILE A 308 35.14 6.38 -49.35
CA ILE A 308 36.02 7.54 -49.27
C ILE A 308 37.31 7.27 -50.06
N VAL A 309 37.89 6.10 -49.91
CA VAL A 309 39.18 5.77 -50.51
C VAL A 309 39.31 4.25 -50.65
N ARG A 310 40.04 3.84 -51.71
CA ARG A 310 40.30 2.45 -52.05
C ARG A 310 41.80 2.20 -52.25
N TYR A 311 42.23 1.03 -51.80
CA TYR A 311 43.62 0.59 -51.89
C TYR A 311 43.70 -0.81 -52.50
N THR A 312 44.79 -1.14 -53.18
CA THR A 312 45.19 -2.52 -53.47
C THR A 312 45.63 -3.25 -52.23
N ILE A 313 45.81 -4.56 -52.28
CA ILE A 313 46.22 -5.37 -51.13
C ILE A 313 47.64 -4.99 -50.58
N ASP A 314 48.48 -4.49 -51.48
CA ASP A 314 49.83 -3.98 -51.18
C ASP A 314 49.84 -2.51 -50.69
N GLY A 315 48.65 -1.90 -50.47
CA GLY A 315 48.51 -0.58 -49.88
C GLY A 315 48.57 0.59 -50.87
N LYS A 316 48.65 0.36 -52.17
CA LYS A 316 48.65 1.44 -53.17
C LYS A 316 47.24 2.01 -53.34
N ARG A 317 47.05 3.31 -53.19
CA ARG A 317 45.78 3.98 -53.40
C ARG A 317 45.36 3.90 -54.89
N ILE A 318 44.10 3.58 -55.14
CA ILE A 318 43.50 3.48 -56.44
C ILE A 318 42.19 4.26 -56.49
N ASN A 319 41.89 4.88 -57.64
CA ASN A 319 40.72 5.71 -57.83
C ASN A 319 39.54 4.95 -58.49
N GLN A 320 39.79 3.72 -58.91
CA GLN A 320 38.82 2.83 -59.56
C GLN A 320 38.96 1.40 -59.04
N PRO A 321 37.90 0.58 -58.97
CA PRO A 321 38.00 -0.82 -58.62
C PRO A 321 38.98 -1.55 -59.57
N GLN A 322 39.94 -2.31 -59.04
CA GLN A 322 40.83 -3.17 -59.82
C GLN A 322 40.53 -4.63 -59.51
N ARG A 323 40.68 -5.48 -60.49
CA ARG A 323 40.48 -6.93 -60.36
C ARG A 323 41.36 -7.51 -59.25
N GLY A 324 40.74 -8.28 -58.40
CA GLY A 324 41.38 -8.88 -57.21
C GLY A 324 40.87 -8.26 -55.93
N ILE A 325 41.68 -8.30 -54.84
CA ILE A 325 41.32 -7.81 -53.50
C ILE A 325 41.57 -6.31 -53.39
N ASN A 326 40.56 -5.55 -53.08
CA ASN A 326 40.64 -4.13 -52.78
C ASN A 326 40.28 -3.87 -51.30
N ILE A 327 40.97 -2.96 -50.63
CA ILE A 327 40.67 -2.49 -49.28
C ILE A 327 39.94 -1.15 -49.43
N VAL A 328 38.70 -1.10 -48.97
CA VAL A 328 37.82 0.08 -49.14
C VAL A 328 37.52 0.67 -47.75
N LYS A 329 37.80 1.97 -47.57
CA LYS A 329 37.42 2.74 -46.40
C LYS A 329 36.16 3.55 -46.69
N TYR A 330 35.18 3.46 -45.82
CA TYR A 330 33.88 4.12 -45.90
C TYR A 330 33.79 5.36 -45.01
N SER A 331 32.75 6.19 -45.25
CA SER A 331 32.51 7.44 -44.52
C SER A 331 32.17 7.24 -43.05
N ASP A 332 31.76 6.06 -42.66
CA ASP A 332 31.48 5.66 -41.27
C ASP A 332 32.74 5.19 -40.50
N GLY A 333 33.92 5.28 -41.17
CA GLY A 333 35.20 4.84 -40.62
C GLY A 333 35.46 3.35 -40.77
N THR A 334 34.51 2.57 -41.26
CA THR A 334 34.71 1.13 -41.51
C THR A 334 35.65 0.87 -42.67
N VAL A 335 36.42 -0.23 -42.59
CA VAL A 335 37.29 -0.72 -43.65
C VAL A 335 36.85 -2.12 -44.03
N LYS A 336 36.56 -2.32 -45.33
CA LYS A 336 36.13 -3.63 -45.84
C LYS A 336 37.05 -4.15 -46.92
N LYS A 337 37.26 -5.46 -46.98
CA LYS A 337 37.89 -6.19 -48.04
C LYS A 337 36.84 -6.51 -49.12
N VAL A 338 37.02 -5.98 -50.31
CA VAL A 338 36.10 -6.15 -51.43
C VAL A 338 36.82 -6.94 -52.56
N ILE A 339 36.21 -8.02 -53.01
CA ILE A 339 36.75 -8.80 -54.16
C ILE A 339 36.12 -8.28 -55.41
N VAL A 340 36.90 -7.77 -56.32
CA VAL A 340 36.48 -7.32 -57.65
C VAL A 340 36.81 -8.42 -58.65
N LYS A 341 35.80 -8.95 -59.30
CA LYS A 341 35.93 -10.03 -60.32
C LYS A 341 36.38 -9.50 -61.67
#